data_fbcb54fffc993d67ba59e2262e98d964
#
_entry.id   fbcb54fffc993d67ba59e2262e98d964
#
_cell.length_a   1.000
_cell.length_b   1.000
_cell.length_c   1.000
_cell.angle_alpha   90.00
_cell.angle_beta   90.00
_cell.angle_gamma   90.00
#
_symmetry.space_group_name_H-M   'P 1'
#
loop_
_entity.id
_entity.type
_entity.pdbx_description
1 polymer ?
#
loop_
_entity_poly.entity_id
_entity_poly.type
_entity_poly.pdbx_seq_one_letter_code
_entity_poly.pdbx_strand_id
1 'polypeptide(L)'
;MKELAPPGLLAKLGAIMGKNYIFSSESVGEGHPDKVSDTISDAVLDACLLQDKHSRVACETFVKSNVVCVGGEITTKAKFDVEEVIREAIREIGYVNDDDVFHADHVFINNYLTAQSPDISQGVDAKAASGKGTAEQGAGDQGLMFGYACDETTELMPAPVMYAHRLGRKLTDLRKAGKAKWLRPDAKSQVSVEYVDDKPKKVTSVVVSTQHAADASNKTIRDFITKQVINKVIPKRMLAKDTQILINPTGRFVVGGPQGDSGLTGRKIIVDTYGGMGRHGGGAFSGKDPSKVDRSAAYMGRYVAKNIVAAGLAARCEIQFAYAIGHPDPVSVCVDTFGTGAVSDEIITQAAEQVFSFKPADIVKQLKLLRPIYSKTTNYGHFGKVDDLENVTWEKTNKVPALKRAVKQLG
;
A
#
# COMPACT_ATOMS: atom_id res chain seq x y z
N MET A 1 -26.92 -36.76 -35.98
CA MET A 1 -25.74 -35.91 -35.83
C MET A 1 -26.15 -34.70 -35.02
N LYS A 2 -25.59 -34.53 -33.80
CA LYS A 2 -25.81 -33.32 -33.00
C LYS A 2 -24.90 -32.24 -33.57
N GLU A 3 -25.46 -31.18 -34.07
CA GLU A 3 -24.72 -29.99 -34.50
C GLU A 3 -23.91 -29.44 -33.30
N LEU A 4 -22.61 -29.43 -33.43
CA LEU A 4 -21.72 -28.77 -32.49
C LEU A 4 -21.89 -27.24 -32.67
N ALA A 5 -22.19 -26.54 -31.60
CA ALA A 5 -22.27 -25.07 -31.59
C ALA A 5 -20.98 -24.45 -32.17
N PRO A 6 -21.07 -23.35 -32.92
CA PRO A 6 -19.89 -22.72 -33.55
C PRO A 6 -18.88 -22.30 -32.51
N PRO A 7 -17.57 -22.43 -32.77
CA PRO A 7 -16.47 -22.17 -31.78
C PRO A 7 -16.55 -20.79 -31.11
N GLY A 8 -17.06 -19.77 -31.77
CA GLY A 8 -17.23 -18.43 -31.24
C GLY A 8 -18.32 -18.27 -30.17
N LEU A 9 -19.33 -19.17 -30.14
CA LEU A 9 -20.40 -19.13 -29.16
C LEU A 9 -19.92 -19.74 -27.82
N LEU A 10 -19.11 -20.80 -27.87
CA LEU A 10 -18.52 -21.44 -26.71
C LEU A 10 -17.48 -20.52 -26.05
N ALA A 11 -16.71 -19.75 -26.83
CA ALA A 11 -15.76 -18.75 -26.31
C ALA A 11 -16.49 -17.58 -25.64
N LYS A 12 -17.61 -17.10 -26.19
CA LYS A 12 -18.45 -16.06 -25.57
C LYS A 12 -19.17 -16.56 -24.31
N LEU A 13 -19.64 -17.82 -24.28
CA LEU A 13 -20.23 -18.41 -23.10
C LEU A 13 -19.22 -18.68 -21.99
N GLY A 14 -17.97 -19.05 -22.33
CA GLY A 14 -16.88 -19.20 -21.37
C GLY A 14 -16.40 -17.87 -20.76
N ALA A 15 -16.57 -16.76 -21.48
CA ALA A 15 -16.27 -15.41 -20.97
C ALA A 15 -17.36 -14.84 -20.04
N ILE A 16 -18.54 -15.45 -19.98
CA ILE A 16 -19.69 -14.99 -19.18
C ILE A 16 -19.81 -15.77 -17.85
N MET A 17 -19.17 -16.95 -17.73
CA MET A 17 -19.17 -17.71 -16.47
C MET A 17 -18.08 -17.19 -15.53
N GLY A 18 -18.50 -16.63 -14.40
CA GLY A 18 -17.61 -16.23 -13.29
C GLY A 18 -16.78 -17.42 -12.79
N LYS A 19 -15.61 -17.13 -12.24
CA LYS A 19 -14.67 -18.13 -11.74
C LYS A 19 -14.92 -18.44 -10.27
N ASN A 20 -14.73 -19.72 -9.90
CA ASN A 20 -14.73 -20.16 -8.52
C ASN A 20 -13.29 -20.47 -8.09
N TYR A 21 -12.82 -19.81 -7.02
CA TYR A 21 -11.46 -19.98 -6.53
C TYR A 21 -11.34 -19.53 -5.06
N ILE A 22 -10.23 -19.87 -4.43
CA ILE A 22 -9.85 -19.31 -3.13
C ILE A 22 -8.68 -18.36 -3.35
N PHE A 23 -8.77 -17.15 -2.81
CA PHE A 23 -7.70 -16.16 -2.86
C PHE A 23 -7.28 -15.74 -1.45
N SER A 24 -5.97 -15.64 -1.25
CA SER A 24 -5.37 -15.30 0.04
C SER A 24 -4.55 -14.03 -0.06
N SER A 25 -4.70 -13.17 0.93
CA SER A 25 -3.82 -12.00 1.11
C SER A 25 -3.32 -11.94 2.54
N GLU A 26 -2.15 -11.36 2.71
CA GLU A 26 -1.54 -11.15 4.02
C GLU A 26 -1.41 -9.66 4.35
N SER A 27 -1.19 -9.38 5.63
CA SER A 27 -0.75 -8.10 6.15
C SER A 27 0.19 -8.33 7.32
N VAL A 28 0.96 -7.30 7.67
CA VAL A 28 1.88 -7.35 8.80
C VAL A 28 1.65 -6.16 9.73
N GLY A 29 1.99 -6.33 11.01
CA GLY A 29 1.91 -5.29 12.02
C GLY A 29 2.98 -4.21 11.84
N GLU A 30 2.79 -3.08 12.52
CA GLU A 30 3.76 -1.97 12.48
C GLU A 30 5.13 -2.34 13.06
N GLY A 31 5.20 -3.35 13.95
CA GLY A 31 6.45 -3.86 14.49
C GLY A 31 7.11 -4.97 13.67
N HIS A 32 6.54 -5.36 12.52
CA HIS A 32 7.23 -6.27 11.61
C HIS A 32 8.52 -5.62 11.10
N PRO A 33 9.67 -6.32 11.04
CA PRO A 33 10.96 -5.69 10.70
C PRO A 33 10.94 -4.84 9.44
N ASP A 34 10.35 -5.34 8.34
CA ASP A 34 10.25 -4.57 7.10
C ASP A 34 9.37 -3.31 7.27
N LYS A 35 8.28 -3.37 8.06
CA LYS A 35 7.43 -2.20 8.30
C LYS A 35 8.04 -1.22 9.30
N VAL A 36 8.87 -1.67 10.20
CA VAL A 36 9.74 -0.80 11.01
C VAL A 36 10.65 0.02 10.10
N SER A 37 11.31 -0.65 9.14
CA SER A 37 12.17 0.02 8.15
C SER A 37 11.40 1.03 7.30
N ASP A 38 10.23 0.64 6.80
CA ASP A 38 9.35 1.53 6.02
C ASP A 38 8.91 2.75 6.85
N THR A 39 8.54 2.54 8.12
CA THR A 39 8.09 3.62 9.02
C THR A 39 9.22 4.60 9.31
N ILE A 40 10.44 4.12 9.59
CA ILE A 40 11.62 4.97 9.79
C ILE A 40 11.91 5.80 8.53
N SER A 41 11.93 5.17 7.36
CA SER A 41 12.19 5.85 6.09
C SER A 41 11.17 6.95 5.79
N ASP A 42 9.89 6.69 6.04
CA ASP A 42 8.83 7.70 5.85
C ASP A 42 8.82 8.77 6.95
N ALA A 43 9.26 8.47 8.18
CA ALA A 43 9.44 9.47 9.23
C ALA A 43 10.54 10.48 8.86
N VAL A 44 11.66 10.01 8.30
CA VAL A 44 12.73 10.89 7.78
C VAL A 44 12.22 11.75 6.62
N LEU A 45 11.45 11.19 5.70
CA LEU A 45 10.81 11.95 4.61
C LEU A 45 9.87 13.02 5.16
N ASP A 46 9.01 12.71 6.11
CA ASP A 46 8.05 13.65 6.69
C ASP A 46 8.79 14.77 7.45
N ALA A 47 9.88 14.47 8.16
CA ALA A 47 10.71 15.47 8.82
C ALA A 47 11.33 16.48 7.84
N CYS A 48 11.75 16.01 6.66
CA CYS A 48 12.19 16.88 5.56
C CYS A 48 11.06 17.77 5.05
N LEU A 49 9.92 17.17 4.69
CA LEU A 49 8.79 17.87 4.05
C LEU A 49 8.10 18.86 4.99
N LEU A 50 8.17 18.65 6.30
CA LEU A 50 7.60 19.54 7.30
C LEU A 50 8.23 20.94 7.23
N GLN A 51 9.53 21.03 6.92
CA GLN A 51 10.29 22.29 6.89
C GLN A 51 10.59 22.73 5.44
N ASP A 52 10.74 21.79 4.51
CA ASP A 52 11.03 22.07 3.10
C ASP A 52 10.22 21.14 2.21
N LYS A 53 9.08 21.64 1.74
CA LYS A 53 8.17 20.90 0.85
C LYS A 53 8.79 20.46 -0.50
N HIS A 54 9.92 21.02 -0.87
CA HIS A 54 10.66 20.69 -2.10
C HIS A 54 11.85 19.78 -1.87
N SER A 55 11.97 19.19 -0.68
CA SER A 55 13.00 18.21 -0.37
C SER A 55 12.99 17.06 -1.38
N ARG A 56 14.18 16.62 -1.78
CA ARG A 56 14.42 15.40 -2.54
C ARG A 56 14.95 14.36 -1.57
N VAL A 57 14.22 13.25 -1.44
CA VAL A 57 14.49 12.21 -0.45
C VAL A 57 14.43 10.85 -1.10
N ALA A 58 15.48 10.08 -0.93
CA ALA A 58 15.53 8.65 -1.14
C ALA A 58 16.20 8.07 0.11
N CYS A 59 15.42 7.61 1.07
CA CYS A 59 15.89 7.08 2.34
C CYS A 59 15.52 5.60 2.45
N GLU A 60 16.50 4.76 2.59
CA GLU A 60 16.35 3.33 2.81
C GLU A 60 16.86 2.95 4.19
N THR A 61 16.19 2.03 4.84
CA THR A 61 16.48 1.59 6.20
C THR A 61 16.65 0.08 6.25
N PHE A 62 17.71 -0.37 6.93
CA PHE A 62 17.91 -1.74 7.35
C PHE A 62 17.80 -1.81 8.88
N VAL A 63 17.13 -2.83 9.40
CA VAL A 63 17.05 -3.12 10.84
C VAL A 63 17.38 -4.58 11.13
N LYS A 64 18.16 -4.83 12.18
CA LYS A 64 18.43 -6.18 12.71
C LYS A 64 18.91 -6.10 14.16
N SER A 65 18.42 -6.99 15.01
CA SER A 65 18.75 -7.05 16.44
C SER A 65 18.54 -5.68 17.11
N ASN A 66 19.58 -4.99 17.52
CA ASN A 66 19.56 -3.63 18.10
C ASN A 66 20.22 -2.59 17.17
N VAL A 67 20.29 -2.87 15.86
CA VAL A 67 20.93 -1.99 14.88
C VAL A 67 19.90 -1.41 13.93
N VAL A 68 19.99 -0.12 13.67
CA VAL A 68 19.34 0.61 12.58
C VAL A 68 20.43 1.17 11.68
N CYS A 69 20.34 0.94 10.38
CA CYS A 69 21.21 1.55 9.39
C CYS A 69 20.31 2.28 8.38
N VAL A 70 20.50 3.60 8.25
CA VAL A 70 19.83 4.43 7.25
C VAL A 70 20.83 4.89 6.22
N GLY A 71 20.45 4.82 4.95
CA GLY A 71 21.29 5.25 3.83
C GLY A 71 20.46 5.81 2.70
N GLY A 72 21.13 6.51 1.78
CA GLY A 72 20.49 7.12 0.62
C GLY A 72 20.84 8.58 0.46
N GLU A 73 20.07 9.29 -0.37
CA GLU A 73 20.37 10.66 -0.75
C GLU A 73 19.24 11.61 -0.33
N ILE A 74 19.62 12.72 0.31
CA ILE A 74 18.68 13.76 0.73
C ILE A 74 19.23 15.13 0.32
N THR A 75 18.42 15.88 -0.44
CA THR A 75 18.64 17.30 -0.71
C THR A 75 17.51 18.09 -0.08
N THR A 76 17.79 18.84 0.98
CA THR A 76 16.80 19.57 1.77
C THR A 76 17.40 20.79 2.45
N LYS A 77 16.57 21.79 2.74
CA LYS A 77 16.88 22.91 3.62
C LYS A 77 16.43 22.65 5.06
N ALA A 78 15.74 21.56 5.30
CA ALA A 78 15.29 21.16 6.63
C ALA A 78 16.49 20.89 7.56
N LYS A 79 16.32 21.24 8.84
CA LYS A 79 17.31 20.99 9.89
C LYS A 79 16.63 20.24 11.02
N PHE A 80 17.01 19.00 11.23
CA PHE A 80 16.48 18.13 12.29
C PHE A 80 17.53 17.09 12.65
N ASP A 81 17.37 16.49 13.82
CA ASP A 81 18.18 15.36 14.24
C ASP A 81 17.59 14.07 13.69
N VAL A 82 18.31 13.43 12.76
CA VAL A 82 17.89 12.18 12.13
C VAL A 82 17.79 11.06 13.16
N GLU A 83 18.71 11.02 14.14
CA GLU A 83 18.70 9.99 15.17
C GLU A 83 17.45 10.09 16.06
N GLU A 84 17.07 11.31 16.47
CA GLU A 84 15.86 11.50 17.26
C GLU A 84 14.58 11.15 16.48
N VAL A 85 14.51 11.49 15.19
CA VAL A 85 13.38 11.08 14.31
C VAL A 85 13.26 9.55 14.26
N ILE A 86 14.38 8.84 14.14
CA ILE A 86 14.40 7.37 14.11
C ILE A 86 13.94 6.80 15.46
N ARG A 87 14.46 7.31 16.58
CA ARG A 87 14.10 6.87 17.92
C ARG A 87 12.60 7.09 18.20
N GLU A 88 12.08 8.25 17.81
CA GLU A 88 10.64 8.54 17.97
C GLU A 88 9.78 7.62 17.14
N ALA A 89 10.13 7.32 15.89
CA ALA A 89 9.41 6.35 15.07
C ALA A 89 9.38 4.95 15.72
N ILE A 90 10.50 4.50 16.31
CA ILE A 90 10.59 3.20 17.02
C ILE A 90 9.73 3.24 18.29
N ARG A 91 9.73 4.36 19.02
CA ARG A 91 8.92 4.57 20.23
C ARG A 91 7.44 4.54 19.93
N GLU A 92 7.00 5.20 18.87
CA GLU A 92 5.59 5.19 18.40
C GLU A 92 5.13 3.79 17.98
N ILE A 93 6.00 2.99 17.35
CA ILE A 93 5.74 1.57 17.06
C ILE A 93 5.53 0.79 18.35
N GLY A 94 6.26 1.13 19.43
CA GLY A 94 6.09 0.55 20.76
C GLY A 94 7.17 -0.45 21.15
N TYR A 95 8.36 -0.35 20.61
CA TYR A 95 9.56 -1.03 21.09
C TYR A 95 10.18 -0.21 22.24
N VAL A 96 9.57 -0.34 23.42
CA VAL A 96 9.87 0.45 24.62
C VAL A 96 9.85 -0.36 25.91
N ASN A 97 9.77 -1.70 25.81
CA ASN A 97 9.76 -2.55 26.99
C ASN A 97 11.19 -2.90 27.39
N ASP A 98 11.44 -3.07 28.70
CA ASP A 98 12.77 -3.37 29.25
C ASP A 98 13.38 -4.65 28.69
N ASP A 99 12.56 -5.59 28.20
CA ASP A 99 12.98 -6.87 27.61
C ASP A 99 13.13 -6.80 26.08
N ASP A 100 12.87 -5.66 25.44
CA ASP A 100 13.07 -5.48 24.00
C ASP A 100 14.57 -5.31 23.69
N VAL A 101 15.14 -6.21 22.88
CA VAL A 101 16.51 -6.04 22.34
C VAL A 101 16.55 -4.87 21.33
N PHE A 102 15.52 -4.78 20.48
CA PHE A 102 15.31 -3.62 19.63
C PHE A 102 14.48 -2.59 20.40
N HIS A 103 15.13 -1.62 21.00
CA HIS A 103 14.51 -0.63 21.90
C HIS A 103 14.82 0.80 21.46
N ALA A 104 13.82 1.68 21.45
CA ALA A 104 13.93 3.06 20.96
C ALA A 104 15.16 3.81 21.51
N ASP A 105 15.44 3.69 22.79
CA ASP A 105 16.54 4.43 23.45
C ASP A 105 17.89 3.72 23.37
N HIS A 106 17.92 2.41 22.99
CA HIS A 106 19.12 1.58 23.05
C HIS A 106 19.63 1.07 21.71
N VAL A 107 18.91 1.30 20.60
CA VAL A 107 19.39 0.92 19.27
C VAL A 107 20.63 1.69 18.87
N PHE A 108 21.56 1.00 18.19
CA PHE A 108 22.70 1.62 17.53
C PHE A 108 22.27 2.10 16.15
N ILE A 109 22.46 3.40 15.90
CA ILE A 109 22.05 4.02 14.63
C ILE A 109 23.29 4.34 13.81
N ASN A 110 23.34 3.79 12.59
CA ASN A 110 24.35 4.09 11.60
C ASN A 110 23.71 4.94 10.49
N ASN A 111 24.19 6.17 10.33
CA ASN A 111 23.64 7.12 9.36
C ASN A 111 24.59 7.29 8.18
N TYR A 112 24.17 6.85 6.99
CA TYR A 112 24.86 6.98 5.71
C TYR A 112 24.01 7.80 4.71
N LEU A 113 23.17 8.70 5.22
CA LEU A 113 22.46 9.65 4.38
C LEU A 113 23.41 10.74 3.90
N THR A 114 23.45 10.95 2.59
CA THR A 114 24.34 11.91 1.93
C THR A 114 23.56 12.90 1.08
N ALA A 115 24.19 13.99 0.64
CA ALA A 115 23.58 14.86 -0.36
C ALA A 115 23.54 14.16 -1.72
N GLN A 116 22.49 14.43 -2.50
CA GLN A 116 22.36 13.86 -3.86
C GLN A 116 23.50 14.31 -4.76
N SER A 117 24.03 13.37 -5.57
CA SER A 117 25.05 13.68 -6.58
C SER A 117 24.53 14.72 -7.58
N PRO A 118 25.36 15.73 -7.94
CA PRO A 118 25.03 16.72 -8.98
C PRO A 118 24.70 16.08 -10.34
N ASP A 119 25.29 14.91 -10.66
CA ASP A 119 25.09 14.23 -11.93
C ASP A 119 23.68 13.63 -12.06
N ILE A 120 23.09 13.18 -10.96
CA ILE A 120 21.71 12.65 -10.94
C ILE A 120 20.68 13.77 -10.99
N SER A 121 20.96 14.94 -10.40
CA SER A 121 20.05 16.09 -10.37
C SER A 121 19.80 16.69 -11.76
N GLN A 122 20.75 16.56 -12.70
CA GLN A 122 20.62 17.10 -14.06
C GLN A 122 19.45 16.50 -14.86
N GLY A 123 19.09 15.25 -14.62
CA GLY A 123 17.99 14.57 -15.32
C GLY A 123 16.59 14.87 -14.80
N VAL A 124 16.49 15.40 -13.58
CA VAL A 124 15.21 15.59 -12.86
C VAL A 124 14.77 17.06 -12.83
N ASP A 125 15.71 17.99 -12.86
CA ASP A 125 15.41 19.41 -12.82
C ASP A 125 14.98 19.95 -14.18
N ALA A 126 13.80 20.58 -14.21
CA ALA A 126 13.15 21.13 -15.39
C ALA A 126 14.02 22.13 -16.21
N LYS A 127 15.14 22.61 -15.64
CA LYS A 127 16.07 23.52 -16.30
C LYS A 127 17.15 22.84 -17.15
N ALA A 128 17.40 21.56 -16.94
CA ALA A 128 18.54 20.87 -17.55
C ALA A 128 18.21 20.15 -18.87
N ALA A 129 16.96 19.73 -19.08
CA ALA A 129 16.57 18.88 -20.20
C ALA A 129 16.29 19.62 -21.53
N SER A 130 16.14 20.95 -21.52
CA SER A 130 15.91 21.69 -22.77
C SER A 130 16.65 23.04 -22.79
N GLY A 131 17.56 23.21 -23.70
CA GLY A 131 18.22 24.50 -23.98
C GLY A 131 17.27 25.59 -24.49
N LYS A 132 15.95 25.42 -24.50
CA LYS A 132 14.94 26.38 -24.95
C LYS A 132 13.59 26.17 -24.27
N GLY A 133 13.13 27.14 -23.48
CA GLY A 133 11.74 27.24 -23.02
C GLY A 133 11.46 26.63 -21.63
N THR A 134 10.25 26.84 -21.14
CA THR A 134 9.71 26.28 -19.87
C THR A 134 9.71 24.75 -19.91
N ALA A 135 10.75 24.11 -19.38
CA ALA A 135 10.81 22.66 -19.32
C ALA A 135 9.83 22.15 -18.28
N GLU A 136 8.90 21.29 -18.68
CA GLU A 136 8.05 20.52 -17.77
C GLU A 136 8.92 19.49 -17.04
N GLN A 137 8.62 19.24 -15.76
CA GLN A 137 9.29 18.20 -14.97
C GLN A 137 9.02 16.83 -15.59
N GLY A 138 10.05 16.15 -16.04
CA GLY A 138 9.98 14.76 -16.49
C GLY A 138 9.93 13.76 -15.36
N ALA A 139 9.66 12.50 -15.70
CA ALA A 139 9.77 11.39 -14.74
C ALA A 139 11.24 11.24 -14.31
N GLY A 140 11.45 11.06 -13.01
CA GLY A 140 12.79 10.89 -12.42
C GLY A 140 13.43 9.54 -12.73
N ASP A 141 12.64 8.58 -13.21
CA ASP A 141 13.09 7.25 -13.60
C ASP A 141 12.12 6.65 -14.63
N GLN A 142 12.54 5.60 -15.31
CA GLN A 142 11.65 4.71 -16.04
C GLN A 142 10.88 3.82 -15.07
N GLY A 143 9.69 3.34 -15.45
CA GLY A 143 8.97 2.38 -14.63
C GLY A 143 7.54 2.11 -15.10
N LEU A 144 6.97 1.04 -14.53
CA LEU A 144 5.59 0.64 -14.71
C LEU A 144 4.85 0.83 -13.38
N MET A 145 3.69 1.47 -13.40
CA MET A 145 2.86 1.65 -12.23
C MET A 145 1.46 1.14 -12.50
N PHE A 146 0.87 0.55 -11.47
CA PHE A 146 -0.49 -0.01 -11.53
C PHE A 146 -1.38 0.64 -10.49
N GLY A 147 -2.62 0.88 -10.86
CA GLY A 147 -3.71 1.16 -9.95
C GLY A 147 -4.78 0.09 -10.05
N TYR A 148 -5.45 -0.20 -8.93
CA TYR A 148 -6.51 -1.21 -8.89
C TYR A 148 -7.65 -0.76 -7.99
N ALA A 149 -8.88 -1.17 -8.34
CA ALA A 149 -10.07 -1.05 -7.50
C ALA A 149 -11.08 -2.15 -7.87
N CYS A 150 -11.91 -2.54 -6.91
CA CYS A 150 -13.04 -3.45 -7.11
C CYS A 150 -14.17 -3.14 -6.13
N ASP A 151 -15.37 -3.60 -6.42
CA ASP A 151 -16.59 -3.33 -5.65
C ASP A 151 -16.82 -4.29 -4.46
N GLU A 152 -15.76 -4.97 -4.00
CA GLU A 152 -15.85 -6.00 -2.96
C GLU A 152 -16.02 -5.44 -1.54
N THR A 153 -15.50 -4.26 -1.28
CA THR A 153 -15.56 -3.57 0.02
C THR A 153 -15.98 -2.11 -0.15
N THR A 154 -16.37 -1.47 0.95
CA THR A 154 -16.75 -0.04 0.95
C THR A 154 -15.59 0.88 0.56
N GLU A 155 -14.36 0.44 0.78
CA GLU A 155 -13.14 1.14 0.37
C GLU A 155 -12.83 0.96 -1.12
N LEU A 156 -13.58 0.11 -1.82
CA LEU A 156 -13.32 -0.34 -3.20
C LEU A 156 -11.96 -1.03 -3.33
N MET A 157 -11.72 -1.97 -2.43
CA MET A 157 -10.51 -2.79 -2.31
C MET A 157 -10.85 -4.27 -2.26
N PRO A 158 -9.90 -5.17 -2.60
CA PRO A 158 -10.10 -6.61 -2.45
C PRO A 158 -10.36 -7.02 -0.99
N ALA A 159 -11.34 -7.88 -0.79
CA ALA A 159 -11.77 -8.29 0.54
C ALA A 159 -10.67 -9.00 1.36
N PRO A 160 -9.85 -9.93 0.79
CA PRO A 160 -8.82 -10.64 1.57
C PRO A 160 -7.79 -9.70 2.20
N VAL A 161 -7.23 -8.75 1.43
CA VAL A 161 -6.23 -7.81 1.93
C VAL A 161 -6.82 -6.85 2.94
N MET A 162 -8.05 -6.36 2.72
CA MET A 162 -8.71 -5.46 3.67
C MET A 162 -9.01 -6.15 5.00
N TYR A 163 -9.44 -7.41 4.99
CA TYR A 163 -9.59 -8.15 6.24
C TYR A 163 -8.26 -8.38 6.94
N ALA A 164 -7.20 -8.72 6.20
CA ALA A 164 -5.87 -8.87 6.77
C ALA A 164 -5.37 -7.56 7.40
N HIS A 165 -5.48 -6.42 6.72
CA HIS A 165 -5.13 -5.09 7.27
C HIS A 165 -5.91 -4.76 8.53
N ARG A 166 -7.22 -4.95 8.51
CA ARG A 166 -8.10 -4.66 9.66
C ARG A 166 -7.78 -5.54 10.87
N LEU A 167 -7.38 -6.81 10.68
CA LEU A 167 -6.94 -7.69 11.76
C LEU A 167 -5.66 -7.16 12.42
N GLY A 168 -4.65 -6.80 11.62
CA GLY A 168 -3.41 -6.22 12.09
C GLY A 168 -3.62 -4.87 12.80
N ARG A 169 -4.40 -3.96 12.20
CA ARG A 169 -4.73 -2.66 12.80
C ARG A 169 -5.45 -2.84 14.14
N LYS A 170 -6.42 -3.77 14.21
CA LYS A 170 -7.14 -4.05 15.45
C LYS A 170 -6.24 -4.56 16.57
N LEU A 171 -5.22 -5.37 16.25
CA LEU A 171 -4.22 -5.81 17.23
C LEU A 171 -3.44 -4.61 17.78
N THR A 172 -2.95 -3.72 16.91
CA THR A 172 -2.24 -2.50 17.29
C THR A 172 -3.10 -1.57 18.14
N ASP A 173 -4.36 -1.32 17.73
CA ASP A 173 -5.28 -0.48 18.50
C ASP A 173 -5.48 -1.03 19.92
N LEU A 174 -5.64 -2.35 20.08
CA LEU A 174 -5.81 -3.00 21.37
C LEU A 174 -4.52 -2.95 22.21
N ARG A 175 -3.35 -3.09 21.59
CA ARG A 175 -2.06 -3.00 22.25
C ARG A 175 -1.82 -1.57 22.76
N LYS A 176 -1.93 -0.57 21.90
CA LYS A 176 -1.75 0.86 22.24
C LYS A 176 -2.77 1.35 23.28
N ALA A 177 -3.98 0.79 23.26
CA ALA A 177 -4.99 1.06 24.29
C ALA A 177 -4.78 0.29 25.61
N GLY A 178 -3.70 -0.49 25.76
CA GLY A 178 -3.39 -1.24 26.97
C GLY A 178 -4.38 -2.37 27.31
N LYS A 179 -5.17 -2.84 26.33
CA LYS A 179 -6.22 -3.85 26.55
C LYS A 179 -5.65 -5.26 26.80
N ALA A 180 -4.40 -5.50 26.41
CA ALA A 180 -3.66 -6.72 26.70
C ALA A 180 -2.17 -6.38 26.82
N LYS A 181 -1.67 -6.33 28.06
CA LYS A 181 -0.27 -5.94 28.37
C LYS A 181 0.78 -6.90 27.79
N TRP A 182 0.37 -8.11 27.44
CA TRP A 182 1.23 -9.12 26.84
C TRP A 182 1.38 -8.97 25.31
N LEU A 183 0.56 -8.15 24.64
CA LEU A 183 0.73 -7.88 23.20
C LEU A 183 2.02 -7.11 22.95
N ARG A 184 2.78 -7.56 21.93
CA ARG A 184 4.00 -6.92 21.44
C ARG A 184 3.78 -6.41 20.00
N PRO A 185 4.68 -5.54 19.47
CA PRO A 185 4.44 -4.84 18.21
C PRO A 185 4.42 -5.72 16.96
N ASP A 186 5.19 -6.82 16.91
CA ASP A 186 5.28 -7.65 15.71
C ASP A 186 4.05 -8.56 15.57
N ALA A 187 3.48 -8.56 14.38
CA ALA A 187 2.34 -9.40 14.05
C ALA A 187 2.25 -9.67 12.54
N LYS A 188 1.62 -10.78 12.19
CA LYS A 188 1.21 -11.12 10.82
C LYS A 188 -0.22 -11.58 10.81
N SER A 189 -0.95 -11.25 9.74
CA SER A 189 -2.31 -11.73 9.50
C SER A 189 -2.46 -12.18 8.05
N GLN A 190 -3.23 -13.24 7.82
CA GLN A 190 -3.56 -13.73 6.49
C GLN A 190 -5.02 -14.15 6.48
N VAL A 191 -5.71 -13.81 5.40
CA VAL A 191 -7.11 -14.19 5.20
C VAL A 191 -7.27 -14.81 3.83
N SER A 192 -7.90 -15.99 3.78
CA SER A 192 -8.30 -16.67 2.56
C SER A 192 -9.80 -16.55 2.38
N VAL A 193 -10.23 -16.12 1.20
CA VAL A 193 -11.63 -15.91 0.83
C VAL A 193 -11.98 -16.79 -0.34
N GLU A 194 -13.08 -17.52 -0.23
CA GLU A 194 -13.70 -18.22 -1.35
C GLU A 194 -14.50 -17.26 -2.21
N TYR A 195 -14.24 -17.29 -3.49
CA TYR A 195 -14.96 -16.56 -4.52
C TYR A 195 -15.85 -17.52 -5.29
N VAL A 196 -17.08 -17.10 -5.53
CA VAL A 196 -18.06 -17.78 -6.40
C VAL A 196 -18.53 -16.76 -7.41
N ASP A 197 -18.43 -17.09 -8.69
CA ASP A 197 -18.72 -16.16 -9.79
C ASP A 197 -17.98 -14.83 -9.64
N ASP A 198 -16.68 -14.91 -9.33
CA ASP A 198 -15.77 -13.78 -9.09
C ASP A 198 -16.18 -12.84 -7.94
N LYS A 199 -17.09 -13.26 -7.05
CA LYS A 199 -17.53 -12.49 -5.88
C LYS A 199 -17.14 -13.16 -4.57
N PRO A 200 -16.69 -12.38 -3.56
CA PRO A 200 -16.32 -12.94 -2.27
C PRO A 200 -17.53 -13.52 -1.55
N LYS A 201 -17.46 -14.81 -1.19
CA LYS A 201 -18.58 -15.59 -0.62
C LYS A 201 -18.40 -15.85 0.87
N LYS A 202 -17.27 -16.40 1.28
CA LYS A 202 -16.96 -16.72 2.68
C LYS A 202 -15.45 -16.71 2.92
N VAL A 203 -15.08 -16.50 4.16
CA VAL A 203 -13.68 -16.67 4.63
C VAL A 203 -13.46 -18.15 4.92
N THR A 204 -12.47 -18.75 4.26
CA THR A 204 -12.12 -20.17 4.44
C THR A 204 -11.06 -20.35 5.50
N SER A 205 -10.10 -19.37 5.64
CA SER A 205 -9.13 -19.42 6.72
C SER A 205 -8.73 -18.02 7.20
N VAL A 206 -8.38 -17.94 8.48
CA VAL A 206 -7.79 -16.76 9.14
C VAL A 206 -6.56 -17.21 9.89
N VAL A 207 -5.41 -16.64 9.57
CA VAL A 207 -4.17 -16.84 10.31
C VAL A 207 -3.81 -15.53 11.01
N VAL A 208 -3.54 -15.57 12.31
CA VAL A 208 -3.03 -14.44 13.08
C VAL A 208 -1.83 -14.92 13.89
N SER A 209 -0.67 -14.37 13.62
CA SER A 209 0.53 -14.55 14.43
C SER A 209 0.86 -13.23 15.10
N THR A 210 0.96 -13.21 16.43
CA THR A 210 1.30 -11.99 17.19
C THR A 210 2.37 -12.28 18.20
N GLN A 211 3.37 -11.41 18.25
CA GLN A 211 4.39 -11.40 19.29
C GLN A 211 3.74 -11.13 20.64
N HIS A 212 4.24 -11.77 21.70
CA HIS A 212 3.68 -11.67 23.03
C HIS A 212 4.74 -11.79 24.12
N ALA A 213 4.44 -11.29 25.31
CA ALA A 213 5.28 -11.46 26.49
C ALA A 213 5.37 -12.95 26.89
N ALA A 214 6.48 -13.32 27.52
CA ALA A 214 6.82 -14.72 27.82
C ALA A 214 5.83 -15.43 28.76
N ASP A 215 5.12 -14.66 29.60
CA ASP A 215 4.15 -15.12 30.60
C ASP A 215 2.74 -15.35 30.04
N ALA A 216 2.46 -14.92 28.81
CA ALA A 216 1.15 -15.10 28.19
C ALA A 216 0.92 -16.54 27.74
N SER A 217 -0.17 -17.17 28.23
CA SER A 217 -0.52 -18.54 27.82
C SER A 217 -1.15 -18.58 26.43
N ASN A 218 -0.88 -19.66 25.68
CA ASN A 218 -1.51 -19.86 24.36
C ASN A 218 -3.04 -19.82 24.41
N LYS A 219 -3.64 -20.27 25.51
CA LYS A 219 -5.10 -20.23 25.72
C LYS A 219 -5.58 -18.78 25.82
N THR A 220 -4.94 -17.97 26.64
CA THR A 220 -5.26 -16.54 26.81
C THR A 220 -5.15 -15.79 25.47
N ILE A 221 -4.07 -16.01 24.73
CA ILE A 221 -3.83 -15.40 23.42
C ILE A 221 -4.94 -15.80 22.44
N ARG A 222 -5.22 -17.09 22.32
CA ARG A 222 -6.25 -17.62 21.41
C ARG A 222 -7.64 -17.08 21.72
N ASP A 223 -8.05 -17.12 22.98
CA ASP A 223 -9.36 -16.63 23.41
C ASP A 223 -9.53 -15.13 23.15
N PHE A 224 -8.50 -14.34 23.45
CA PHE A 224 -8.50 -12.90 23.24
C PHE A 224 -8.58 -12.54 21.77
N ILE A 225 -7.70 -13.12 20.93
CA ILE A 225 -7.65 -12.82 19.50
C ILE A 225 -8.94 -13.23 18.81
N THR A 226 -9.49 -14.39 19.13
CA THR A 226 -10.78 -14.82 18.58
C THR A 226 -11.89 -13.83 18.93
N LYS A 227 -12.02 -13.45 20.21
CA LYS A 227 -13.13 -12.62 20.69
C LYS A 227 -12.98 -11.13 20.36
N GLN A 228 -11.77 -10.58 20.52
CA GLN A 228 -11.54 -9.13 20.45
C GLN A 228 -11.03 -8.67 19.08
N VAL A 229 -10.49 -9.58 18.27
CA VAL A 229 -9.94 -9.25 16.95
C VAL A 229 -10.78 -9.89 15.84
N ILE A 230 -10.77 -11.21 15.69
CA ILE A 230 -11.39 -11.89 14.53
C ILE A 230 -12.89 -11.63 14.48
N ASN A 231 -13.63 -11.88 15.57
CA ASN A 231 -15.08 -11.71 15.64
C ASN A 231 -15.53 -10.23 15.57
N LYS A 232 -14.60 -9.26 15.73
CA LYS A 232 -14.90 -7.83 15.61
C LYS A 232 -14.57 -7.28 14.23
N VAL A 233 -13.66 -7.93 13.51
CA VAL A 233 -13.18 -7.47 12.20
C VAL A 233 -13.91 -8.15 11.05
N ILE A 234 -14.05 -9.48 11.11
CA ILE A 234 -14.66 -10.22 10.02
C ILE A 234 -16.17 -10.30 10.23
N PRO A 235 -16.98 -9.86 9.25
CA PRO A 235 -18.43 -9.92 9.37
C PRO A 235 -18.93 -11.35 9.61
N LYS A 236 -19.88 -11.53 10.52
CA LYS A 236 -20.43 -12.85 10.85
C LYS A 236 -20.91 -13.64 9.62
N ARG A 237 -21.46 -12.96 8.62
CA ARG A 237 -21.92 -13.58 7.36
C ARG A 237 -20.79 -14.20 6.53
N MET A 238 -19.54 -13.72 6.76
CA MET A 238 -18.35 -14.21 6.07
C MET A 238 -17.66 -15.35 6.84
N LEU A 239 -17.95 -15.55 8.13
CA LEU A 239 -17.43 -16.63 8.95
C LEU A 239 -18.39 -17.82 8.89
N ALA A 240 -17.93 -18.94 8.36
CA ALA A 240 -18.67 -20.21 8.33
C ALA A 240 -18.21 -21.12 9.49
N LYS A 241 -18.97 -22.20 9.76
CA LYS A 241 -18.60 -23.17 10.79
C LYS A 241 -17.29 -23.91 10.48
N ASP A 242 -16.99 -24.04 9.21
CA ASP A 242 -15.79 -24.68 8.65
C ASP A 242 -14.63 -23.71 8.41
N THR A 243 -14.76 -22.41 8.76
CA THR A 243 -13.66 -21.46 8.70
C THR A 243 -12.51 -21.88 9.60
N GLN A 244 -11.35 -22.13 9.05
CA GLN A 244 -10.14 -22.50 9.80
C GLN A 244 -9.54 -21.25 10.47
N ILE A 245 -9.41 -21.27 11.81
CA ILE A 245 -8.80 -20.19 12.58
C ILE A 245 -7.50 -20.70 13.18
N LEU A 246 -6.38 -20.11 12.75
CA LEU A 246 -5.02 -20.43 13.17
C LEU A 246 -4.41 -19.24 13.92
N ILE A 247 -4.18 -19.37 15.22
CA ILE A 247 -3.61 -18.33 16.07
C ILE A 247 -2.31 -18.85 16.65
N ASN A 248 -1.19 -18.15 16.37
CA ASN A 248 0.16 -18.57 16.72
C ASN A 248 0.35 -20.09 16.47
N PRO A 249 0.23 -20.56 15.21
CA PRO A 249 0.20 -22.02 14.94
C PRO A 249 1.48 -22.73 15.37
N THR A 250 2.61 -22.02 15.46
CA THR A 250 3.90 -22.55 15.98
C THR A 250 3.97 -22.57 17.51
N GLY A 251 2.93 -22.04 18.19
CA GLY A 251 2.79 -22.03 19.65
C GLY A 251 3.36 -20.78 20.30
N ARG A 252 4.68 -20.56 20.29
CA ARG A 252 5.35 -19.45 21.00
C ARG A 252 5.91 -18.43 20.01
N PHE A 253 5.61 -17.15 20.25
CA PHE A 253 6.15 -16.03 19.45
C PHE A 253 6.56 -14.89 20.41
N VAL A 254 7.61 -15.12 21.19
CA VAL A 254 8.18 -14.14 22.12
C VAL A 254 9.29 -13.33 21.46
N VAL A 255 10.20 -14.00 20.77
CA VAL A 255 11.25 -13.33 19.96
C VAL A 255 10.63 -12.91 18.64
N GLY A 256 10.51 -11.61 18.40
CA GLY A 256 9.92 -11.03 17.21
C GLY A 256 10.58 -9.70 16.85
N GLY A 257 10.01 -9.01 15.86
CA GLY A 257 10.55 -7.77 15.35
C GLY A 257 11.97 -7.88 14.84
N PRO A 258 12.76 -6.80 14.80
CA PRO A 258 14.15 -6.81 14.34
C PRO A 258 15.06 -7.75 15.09
N GLN A 259 14.72 -8.11 16.34
CA GLN A 259 15.43 -9.16 17.08
C GLN A 259 15.31 -10.52 16.40
N GLY A 260 14.11 -10.87 15.94
CA GLY A 260 13.82 -12.16 15.31
C GLY A 260 14.31 -12.26 13.87
N ASP A 261 14.05 -11.22 13.07
CA ASP A 261 14.37 -11.20 11.63
C ASP A 261 14.87 -9.82 11.19
N SER A 262 15.54 -9.77 10.04
CA SER A 262 15.98 -8.50 9.45
C SER A 262 14.85 -7.80 8.69
N GLY A 263 14.84 -6.47 8.72
CA GLY A 263 13.95 -5.64 7.93
C GLY A 263 14.68 -4.74 6.96
N LEU A 264 14.03 -4.47 5.84
CA LEU A 264 14.47 -3.53 4.81
C LEU A 264 13.29 -2.75 4.27
N THR A 265 13.51 -1.47 3.95
CA THR A 265 12.54 -0.62 3.26
C THR A 265 12.13 -1.25 1.92
N GLY A 266 10.84 -1.26 1.63
CA GLY A 266 10.31 -1.69 0.33
C GLY A 266 10.21 -3.20 0.14
N ARG A 267 10.25 -4.02 1.21
CA ARG A 267 10.08 -5.47 1.12
C ARG A 267 8.65 -5.96 1.32
N LYS A 268 7.68 -5.07 1.50
CA LYS A 268 6.26 -5.40 1.69
C LYS A 268 5.35 -4.75 0.65
N ILE A 269 5.85 -4.59 -0.58
CA ILE A 269 5.17 -3.87 -1.66
C ILE A 269 3.78 -4.43 -2.02
N ILE A 270 3.57 -5.73 -1.86
CA ILE A 270 2.27 -6.37 -2.12
C ILE A 270 1.29 -6.11 -0.97
N VAL A 271 1.78 -6.11 0.27
CA VAL A 271 1.00 -5.69 1.46
C VAL A 271 0.65 -4.20 1.36
N ASP A 272 1.56 -3.39 0.85
CA ASP A 272 1.38 -1.93 0.69
C ASP A 272 0.30 -1.58 -0.34
N THR A 273 0.00 -2.49 -1.27
CA THR A 273 -0.90 -2.24 -2.40
C THR A 273 -2.19 -3.07 -2.32
N TYR A 274 -2.33 -4.12 -3.11
CA TYR A 274 -3.61 -4.81 -3.29
C TYR A 274 -3.62 -6.27 -2.83
N GLY A 275 -2.60 -6.71 -2.06
CA GLY A 275 -2.51 -8.06 -1.52
C GLY A 275 -2.41 -9.15 -2.59
N GLY A 276 -1.91 -8.82 -3.78
CA GLY A 276 -1.73 -9.74 -4.90
C GLY A 276 -2.90 -9.78 -5.90
N MET A 277 -4.02 -9.09 -5.64
CA MET A 277 -5.17 -9.07 -6.55
C MET A 277 -4.93 -8.16 -7.76
N GLY A 278 -4.25 -7.04 -7.60
CA GLY A 278 -3.76 -6.17 -8.67
C GLY A 278 -2.31 -6.46 -9.00
N ARG A 279 -1.90 -6.17 -10.25
CA ARG A 279 -0.50 -6.23 -10.68
C ARG A 279 0.35 -5.18 -9.96
N HIS A 280 1.67 -5.36 -9.99
CA HIS A 280 2.62 -4.44 -9.36
C HIS A 280 3.82 -4.19 -10.27
N GLY A 281 4.26 -2.94 -10.37
CA GLY A 281 5.42 -2.57 -11.20
C GLY A 281 6.78 -2.80 -10.54
N GLY A 282 6.82 -3.13 -9.25
CA GLY A 282 8.04 -3.43 -8.49
C GLY A 282 8.57 -2.27 -7.65
N GLY A 283 8.11 -1.03 -7.86
CA GLY A 283 8.58 0.16 -7.14
C GLY A 283 8.07 0.20 -5.68
N ALA A 284 8.98 0.38 -4.73
CA ALA A 284 8.65 0.63 -3.32
C ALA A 284 8.22 2.10 -3.11
N PHE A 285 7.42 2.34 -2.05
CA PHE A 285 6.89 3.68 -1.73
C PHE A 285 7.69 4.38 -0.64
N SER A 286 7.87 3.72 0.51
CA SER A 286 8.44 4.33 1.71
C SER A 286 9.84 4.89 1.47
N GLY A 287 10.14 6.03 2.08
CA GLY A 287 11.42 6.74 1.95
C GLY A 287 11.58 7.56 0.68
N LYS A 288 10.63 7.50 -0.26
CA LYS A 288 10.67 8.25 -1.54
C LYS A 288 9.78 9.49 -1.49
N ASP A 289 10.34 10.65 -1.82
CA ASP A 289 9.55 11.88 -2.00
C ASP A 289 8.67 11.80 -3.27
N PRO A 290 7.63 12.66 -3.39
CA PRO A 290 6.65 12.56 -4.48
C PRO A 290 7.18 12.81 -5.89
N SER A 291 8.43 13.23 -6.07
CA SER A 291 9.04 13.31 -7.41
C SER A 291 9.32 11.95 -8.02
N LYS A 292 9.41 10.91 -7.17
CA LYS A 292 9.60 9.53 -7.61
C LYS A 292 8.25 8.95 -8.05
N VAL A 293 8.15 8.64 -9.34
CA VAL A 293 6.92 8.12 -9.97
C VAL A 293 6.50 6.77 -9.43
N ASP A 294 7.42 5.95 -8.92
CA ASP A 294 7.12 4.71 -8.19
C ASP A 294 6.03 4.92 -7.14
N ARG A 295 6.11 6.01 -6.40
CA ARG A 295 5.14 6.34 -5.37
C ARG A 295 3.99 7.19 -5.89
N SER A 296 4.28 8.34 -6.47
CA SER A 296 3.26 9.32 -6.88
C SER A 296 2.33 8.78 -7.95
N ALA A 297 2.88 8.09 -8.97
CA ALA A 297 2.08 7.53 -10.03
C ALA A 297 1.29 6.29 -9.60
N ALA A 298 1.81 5.45 -8.69
CA ALA A 298 1.02 4.37 -8.10
C ALA A 298 -0.19 4.91 -7.30
N TYR A 299 -0.01 6.01 -6.57
CA TYR A 299 -1.12 6.70 -5.88
C TYR A 299 -2.13 7.28 -6.87
N MET A 300 -1.65 7.85 -7.99
CA MET A 300 -2.52 8.30 -9.08
C MET A 300 -3.29 7.15 -9.71
N GLY A 301 -2.66 6.01 -9.93
CA GLY A 301 -3.32 4.80 -10.43
C GLY A 301 -4.45 4.34 -9.53
N ARG A 302 -4.22 4.33 -8.21
CA ARG A 302 -5.29 4.06 -7.24
C ARG A 302 -6.43 5.06 -7.35
N TYR A 303 -6.11 6.35 -7.44
CA TYR A 303 -7.12 7.41 -7.57
C TYR A 303 -7.99 7.24 -8.81
N VAL A 304 -7.39 6.94 -9.96
CA VAL A 304 -8.10 6.72 -11.23
C VAL A 304 -8.97 5.47 -11.16
N ALA A 305 -8.39 4.31 -10.83
CA ALA A 305 -9.13 3.05 -10.75
C ALA A 305 -10.31 3.14 -9.77
N LYS A 306 -10.10 3.76 -8.62
CA LYS A 306 -11.16 3.97 -7.62
C LYS A 306 -12.30 4.83 -8.14
N ASN A 307 -12.01 5.92 -8.87
CA ASN A 307 -13.04 6.77 -9.45
C ASN A 307 -13.80 6.07 -10.58
N ILE A 308 -13.15 5.20 -11.38
CA ILE A 308 -13.80 4.40 -12.42
C ILE A 308 -14.83 3.44 -11.79
N VAL A 309 -14.42 2.69 -10.75
CA VAL A 309 -15.32 1.75 -10.04
C VAL A 309 -16.43 2.51 -9.30
N ALA A 310 -16.09 3.60 -8.60
CA ALA A 310 -17.08 4.45 -7.91
C ALA A 310 -18.09 5.09 -8.86
N ALA A 311 -17.72 5.33 -10.12
CA ALA A 311 -18.62 5.83 -11.16
C ALA A 311 -19.60 4.75 -11.67
N GLY A 312 -19.42 3.48 -11.28
CA GLY A 312 -20.17 2.35 -11.81
C GLY A 312 -19.82 2.01 -13.26
N LEU A 313 -18.64 2.43 -13.71
CA LEU A 313 -18.15 2.14 -15.07
C LEU A 313 -17.54 0.75 -15.18
N ALA A 314 -17.14 0.14 -14.07
CA ALA A 314 -16.70 -1.24 -13.96
C ALA A 314 -16.88 -1.75 -12.54
N ALA A 315 -17.09 -3.06 -12.35
CA ALA A 315 -17.06 -3.68 -11.02
C ALA A 315 -15.61 -3.94 -10.56
N ARG A 316 -14.68 -4.06 -11.51
CA ARG A 316 -13.25 -4.29 -11.30
C ARG A 316 -12.46 -3.50 -12.34
N CYS A 317 -11.43 -2.80 -11.91
CA CYS A 317 -10.61 -1.98 -12.79
C CYS A 317 -9.15 -2.03 -12.38
N GLU A 318 -8.29 -2.28 -13.35
CA GLU A 318 -6.85 -2.04 -13.24
C GLU A 318 -6.43 -1.02 -14.29
N ILE A 319 -5.56 -0.10 -13.90
CA ILE A 319 -4.91 0.83 -14.83
C ILE A 319 -3.41 0.66 -14.74
N GLN A 320 -2.74 0.60 -15.89
CA GLN A 320 -1.30 0.66 -16.02
C GLN A 320 -0.89 1.93 -16.72
N PHE A 321 0.20 2.54 -16.27
CA PHE A 321 0.93 3.51 -17.03
C PHE A 321 2.44 3.35 -16.86
N ALA A 322 3.18 3.74 -17.90
CA ALA A 322 4.61 3.61 -17.96
C ALA A 322 5.26 4.96 -18.24
N TYR A 323 6.45 5.16 -17.69
CA TYR A 323 7.25 6.37 -17.92
C TYR A 323 8.62 6.02 -18.48
N ALA A 324 9.16 6.93 -19.26
CA ALA A 324 10.58 6.97 -19.63
C ALA A 324 11.25 8.10 -18.84
N ILE A 325 12.49 7.88 -18.41
CA ILE A 325 13.28 8.88 -17.68
C ILE A 325 13.35 10.20 -18.46
N GLY A 326 13.13 11.32 -17.78
CA GLY A 326 13.18 12.66 -18.36
C GLY A 326 11.97 13.06 -19.21
N HIS A 327 11.00 12.16 -19.46
CA HIS A 327 9.79 12.48 -20.22
C HIS A 327 8.65 12.89 -19.28
N PRO A 328 7.92 14.01 -19.59
CA PRO A 328 6.81 14.47 -18.76
C PRO A 328 5.52 13.66 -18.98
N ASP A 329 5.31 13.12 -20.18
CA ASP A 329 4.12 12.34 -20.50
C ASP A 329 4.38 10.84 -20.31
N PRO A 330 3.38 10.04 -19.90
CA PRO A 330 3.51 8.58 -19.90
C PRO A 330 3.67 8.07 -21.34
N VAL A 331 4.49 7.04 -21.52
CA VAL A 331 4.66 6.39 -22.83
C VAL A 331 3.49 5.45 -23.16
N SER A 332 2.70 5.06 -22.18
CA SER A 332 1.46 4.29 -22.36
C SER A 332 0.52 4.46 -21.18
N VAL A 333 -0.79 4.39 -21.46
CA VAL A 333 -1.89 4.28 -20.48
C VAL A 333 -2.80 3.16 -20.97
N CYS A 334 -3.17 2.23 -20.10
CA CYS A 334 -4.05 1.11 -20.43
C CYS A 334 -4.97 0.79 -19.26
N VAL A 335 -6.27 0.70 -19.54
CA VAL A 335 -7.28 0.23 -18.56
C VAL A 335 -7.74 -1.16 -18.94
N ASP A 336 -7.86 -2.03 -17.94
CA ASP A 336 -8.45 -3.37 -18.05
C ASP A 336 -9.56 -3.49 -17.00
N THR A 337 -10.79 -3.66 -17.46
CA THR A 337 -11.96 -3.87 -16.59
C THR A 337 -12.26 -5.34 -16.36
N PHE A 338 -11.45 -6.26 -16.87
CA PHE A 338 -11.64 -7.71 -16.76
C PHE A 338 -13.01 -8.17 -17.27
N GLY A 339 -13.53 -7.49 -18.31
CA GLY A 339 -14.84 -7.77 -18.87
C GLY A 339 -16.03 -7.29 -18.02
N THR A 340 -15.79 -6.48 -16.96
CA THR A 340 -16.87 -5.92 -16.12
C THR A 340 -17.25 -4.49 -16.50
N GLY A 341 -16.68 -3.96 -17.57
CA GLY A 341 -16.92 -2.60 -18.06
C GLY A 341 -18.35 -2.37 -18.53
N ALA A 342 -18.91 -1.23 -18.15
CA ALA A 342 -20.22 -0.78 -18.65
C ALA A 342 -20.14 -0.31 -20.12
N VAL A 343 -18.95 0.05 -20.58
CA VAL A 343 -18.57 0.36 -21.96
C VAL A 343 -17.22 -0.29 -22.24
N SER A 344 -16.68 -0.17 -23.46
CA SER A 344 -15.38 -0.76 -23.80
C SER A 344 -14.23 -0.15 -23.00
N ASP A 345 -13.15 -0.91 -22.80
CA ASP A 345 -11.96 -0.46 -22.08
C ASP A 345 -11.30 0.73 -22.79
N GLU A 346 -11.40 0.82 -24.13
CA GLU A 346 -10.90 1.95 -24.91
C GLU A 346 -11.63 3.26 -24.57
N ILE A 347 -12.96 3.22 -24.44
CA ILE A 347 -13.75 4.39 -24.04
C ILE A 347 -13.41 4.81 -22.61
N ILE A 348 -13.24 3.85 -21.70
CA ILE A 348 -12.87 4.15 -20.31
C ILE A 348 -11.46 4.74 -20.24
N THR A 349 -10.51 4.21 -21.03
CA THR A 349 -9.14 4.74 -21.13
C THR A 349 -9.16 6.19 -21.63
N GLN A 350 -9.83 6.48 -22.74
CA GLN A 350 -9.95 7.83 -23.28
C GLN A 350 -10.63 8.80 -22.29
N ALA A 351 -11.68 8.35 -21.59
CA ALA A 351 -12.33 9.14 -20.56
C ALA A 351 -11.40 9.44 -19.38
N ALA A 352 -10.56 8.48 -18.98
CA ALA A 352 -9.56 8.69 -17.94
C ALA A 352 -8.50 9.71 -18.38
N GLU A 353 -8.00 9.63 -19.61
CA GLU A 353 -7.04 10.59 -20.18
C GLU A 353 -7.60 12.00 -20.29
N GLN A 354 -8.91 12.16 -20.54
CA GLN A 354 -9.55 13.47 -20.54
C GLN A 354 -9.75 14.09 -19.14
N VAL A 355 -9.93 13.25 -18.12
CA VAL A 355 -10.30 13.70 -16.75
C VAL A 355 -9.10 13.85 -15.83
N PHE A 356 -8.03 13.08 -16.05
CA PHE A 356 -6.83 13.05 -15.23
C PHE A 356 -5.60 13.45 -16.04
N SER A 357 -4.68 14.18 -15.42
CA SER A 357 -3.35 14.36 -15.98
C SER A 357 -2.41 13.35 -15.34
N PHE A 358 -1.64 12.66 -16.17
CA PHE A 358 -0.66 11.67 -15.75
C PHE A 358 0.77 12.24 -15.71
N LYS A 359 0.95 13.55 -15.98
CA LYS A 359 2.27 14.21 -15.87
C LYS A 359 2.73 14.22 -14.40
N PRO A 360 3.99 13.87 -14.09
CA PRO A 360 4.49 13.80 -12.71
C PRO A 360 4.20 15.06 -11.88
N ALA A 361 4.44 16.25 -12.42
CA ALA A 361 4.15 17.52 -11.73
C ALA A 361 2.66 17.71 -11.43
N ASP A 362 1.79 17.33 -12.35
CA ASP A 362 0.34 17.45 -12.18
C ASP A 362 -0.19 16.42 -11.18
N ILE A 363 0.35 15.20 -11.13
CA ILE A 363 0.05 14.19 -10.13
C ILE A 363 0.32 14.75 -8.73
N VAL A 364 1.53 15.27 -8.51
CA VAL A 364 1.93 15.87 -7.24
C VAL A 364 0.96 16.97 -6.81
N LYS A 365 0.56 17.84 -7.74
CA LYS A 365 -0.40 18.93 -7.51
C LYS A 365 -1.82 18.42 -7.25
N GLN A 366 -2.34 17.52 -8.10
CA GLN A 366 -3.70 16.97 -7.98
C GLN A 366 -3.91 16.24 -6.66
N LEU A 367 -2.93 15.44 -6.26
CA LEU A 367 -2.98 14.65 -5.03
C LEU A 367 -2.42 15.41 -3.81
N LYS A 368 -1.93 16.65 -3.97
CA LYS A 368 -1.38 17.50 -2.90
C LYS A 368 -0.28 16.78 -2.09
N LEU A 369 0.68 16.19 -2.76
CA LEU A 369 1.66 15.29 -2.15
C LEU A 369 2.84 15.99 -1.44
N LEU A 370 3.05 17.30 -1.62
CA LEU A 370 4.14 18.05 -0.96
C LEU A 370 3.78 18.41 0.50
N ARG A 371 3.50 17.39 1.31
CA ARG A 371 3.07 17.50 2.71
C ARG A 371 3.64 16.34 3.53
N PRO A 372 3.86 16.51 4.85
CA PRO A 372 4.29 15.43 5.75
C PRO A 372 3.10 14.50 6.09
N ILE A 373 2.78 13.58 5.19
CA ILE A 373 1.62 12.68 5.29
C ILE A 373 2.00 11.21 5.22
N TYR A 374 3.28 10.89 5.04
CA TYR A 374 3.74 9.59 4.58
C TYR A 374 3.86 8.56 5.70
N SER A 375 4.43 8.90 6.83
CA SER A 375 4.54 7.98 7.99
C SER A 375 3.18 7.42 8.45
N LYS A 376 2.11 8.22 8.34
CA LYS A 376 0.73 7.79 8.66
C LYS A 376 0.16 6.80 7.65
N THR A 377 0.72 6.72 6.45
CA THR A 377 0.21 5.82 5.39
C THR A 377 0.95 4.50 5.32
N THR A 378 2.10 4.37 5.96
CA THR A 378 3.03 3.26 5.82
C THR A 378 2.46 1.91 6.26
N ASN A 379 1.70 1.85 7.37
CA ASN A 379 1.22 0.60 7.95
C ASN A 379 -0.20 0.26 7.46
N TYR A 380 -0.50 -1.06 7.32
CA TYR A 380 -1.82 -1.58 6.93
C TYR A 380 -2.27 -1.12 5.55
N GLY A 381 -1.33 -1.13 4.58
CA GLY A 381 -1.53 -0.72 3.19
C GLY A 381 -1.55 0.80 2.99
N HIS A 382 -1.12 1.24 1.83
CA HIS A 382 -1.22 2.65 1.41
C HIS A 382 -2.60 2.98 0.84
N PHE A 383 -3.39 1.97 0.49
CA PHE A 383 -4.71 2.09 -0.13
C PHE A 383 -5.83 1.54 0.77
N GLY A 384 -7.05 2.04 0.56
CA GLY A 384 -8.22 1.64 1.34
C GLY A 384 -8.40 2.40 2.67
N LYS A 385 -7.66 3.46 2.92
CA LYS A 385 -7.82 4.33 4.10
C LYS A 385 -8.82 5.45 3.78
N VAL A 386 -10.09 5.28 4.14
CA VAL A 386 -11.16 6.23 3.83
C VAL A 386 -11.55 7.11 5.02
N ASP A 387 -10.95 6.89 6.16
CA ASP A 387 -11.15 7.63 7.41
C ASP A 387 -10.35 8.95 7.49
N ASP A 388 -9.38 9.17 6.59
CA ASP A 388 -8.52 10.37 6.54
C ASP A 388 -8.35 10.90 5.10
N LEU A 389 -9.45 11.18 4.41
CA LEU A 389 -9.42 11.65 3.01
C LEU A 389 -8.74 13.01 2.80
N GLU A 390 -8.45 13.74 3.85
CA GLU A 390 -7.69 14.98 3.75
C GLU A 390 -6.21 14.69 3.47
N ASN A 391 -5.65 13.69 4.12
CA ASN A 391 -4.26 13.28 3.93
C ASN A 391 -4.11 12.25 2.81
N VAL A 392 -4.98 11.25 2.74
CA VAL A 392 -4.94 10.20 1.69
C VAL A 392 -5.81 10.60 0.48
N THR A 393 -5.41 11.65 -0.21
CA THR A 393 -6.18 12.27 -1.29
C THR A 393 -6.46 11.36 -2.47
N TRP A 394 -5.64 10.32 -2.67
CA TRP A 394 -5.82 9.29 -3.69
C TRP A 394 -7.00 8.34 -3.42
N GLU A 395 -7.59 8.42 -2.24
CA GLU A 395 -8.81 7.68 -1.91
C GLU A 395 -10.11 8.47 -2.18
N LYS A 396 -10.03 9.73 -2.65
CA LYS A 396 -11.22 10.54 -3.01
C LYS A 396 -11.89 10.03 -4.29
N THR A 397 -13.22 10.18 -4.34
CA THR A 397 -14.06 9.81 -5.51
C THR A 397 -14.69 11.02 -6.19
N ASN A 398 -14.05 12.18 -6.07
CA ASN A 398 -14.56 13.47 -6.53
C ASN A 398 -14.52 13.67 -8.06
N LYS A 399 -13.92 12.73 -8.82
CA LYS A 399 -13.89 12.77 -10.29
C LYS A 399 -15.03 11.98 -10.95
N VAL A 400 -15.85 11.28 -10.17
CA VAL A 400 -17.01 10.49 -10.66
C VAL A 400 -17.91 11.30 -11.63
N PRO A 401 -18.34 12.53 -11.34
CA PRO A 401 -19.20 13.27 -12.27
C PRO A 401 -18.51 13.62 -13.60
N ALA A 402 -17.20 13.89 -13.54
CA ALA A 402 -16.40 14.20 -14.76
C ALA A 402 -16.24 12.96 -15.64
N LEU A 403 -15.90 11.81 -15.05
CA LEU A 403 -15.79 10.53 -15.78
C LEU A 403 -17.10 10.14 -16.45
N LYS A 404 -18.25 10.25 -15.75
CA LYS A 404 -19.56 9.94 -16.34
C LYS A 404 -19.87 10.85 -17.54
N ARG A 405 -19.50 12.13 -17.48
CA ARG A 405 -19.68 13.05 -18.64
C ARG A 405 -18.76 12.68 -19.79
N ALA A 406 -17.49 12.41 -19.52
CA ALA A 406 -16.51 12.05 -20.55
C ALA A 406 -16.94 10.77 -21.28
N VAL A 407 -17.32 9.71 -20.57
CA VAL A 407 -17.82 8.46 -21.16
C VAL A 407 -19.07 8.70 -22.03
N LYS A 408 -20.02 9.55 -21.58
CA LYS A 408 -21.21 9.90 -22.37
C LYS A 408 -20.89 10.67 -23.66
N GLN A 409 -19.79 11.41 -23.70
CA GLN A 409 -19.36 12.17 -24.88
C GLN A 409 -18.60 11.29 -25.90
N LEU A 410 -18.00 10.19 -25.42
CA LEU A 410 -17.19 9.29 -26.24
C LEU A 410 -17.98 8.09 -26.79
N GLY A 411 -19.06 7.70 -26.15
CA GLY A 411 -19.95 6.59 -26.54
C GLY A 411 -21.35 7.08 -26.87
#